data_f722afde081d2a0534e667e8f5ad6ad0
#
_entry.id   f722afde081d2a0534e667e8f5ad6ad0
#
_cell.length_a   1.000
_cell.length_b   1.000
_cell.length_c   1.000
_cell.angle_alpha   90.00
_cell.angle_beta   90.00
_cell.angle_gamma   90.00
#
_symmetry.space_group_name_H-M   'P 1'
#
loop_
_entity.id
_entity.type
_entity.pdbx_description
1 polymer ?
#
loop_
_entity_poly.entity_id
_entity_poly.type
_entity_poly.pdbx_seq_one_letter_code
_entity_poly.pdbx_strand_id
1 'polypeptide(L)'
;STYDGWVDPESSGLPWSSEVVGQLTFRGNPTRSYYGLGPVPEAPKILWSYPESGGMCGNSPVGGQNKTWCGSGWTGQPSVWRQGDQTWVAVGPYDKGIHFWDAATGENLLETHDMGDIIKGSVTRDPDGFPLLYSGSRNNFEVLALDRGAAPETPWTMTAEDVSPSKWNGDWDG
;
A
#
# COMPACT_ATOMS: atom_id res chain seq x y z
N SER A 1 2.49 2.76 -33.51
CA SER A 1 2.84 1.37 -33.16
C SER A 1 1.95 0.93 -32.01
N THR A 2 1.29 -0.18 -32.16
CA THR A 2 0.55 -0.80 -31.06
C THR A 2 1.57 -1.47 -30.14
N TYR A 3 1.70 -0.94 -28.91
CA TYR A 3 2.44 -1.60 -27.85
C TYR A 3 1.61 -2.79 -27.35
N ASP A 4 2.22 -3.96 -27.31
CA ASP A 4 1.57 -5.22 -26.89
C ASP A 4 2.20 -5.80 -25.60
N GLY A 5 3.00 -5.01 -24.90
CA GLY A 5 3.62 -5.39 -23.64
C GLY A 5 2.72 -5.12 -22.42
N TRP A 6 3.24 -5.39 -21.25
CA TRP A 6 2.52 -5.22 -19.97
C TRP A 6 2.41 -3.77 -19.52
N VAL A 7 3.36 -2.93 -19.90
CA VAL A 7 3.44 -1.54 -19.49
C VAL A 7 3.83 -0.69 -20.69
N ASP A 8 3.00 0.31 -21.01
CA ASP A 8 3.30 1.25 -22.08
C ASP A 8 4.49 2.15 -21.69
N PRO A 9 5.60 2.10 -22.43
CA PRO A 9 6.78 2.95 -22.17
C PRO A 9 6.46 4.46 -22.24
N GLU A 10 5.47 4.87 -23.03
CA GLU A 10 5.05 6.28 -23.14
C GLU A 10 4.37 6.80 -21.87
N SER A 11 3.93 5.91 -20.96
CA SER A 11 3.42 6.27 -19.64
C SER A 11 4.51 6.70 -18.66
N SER A 12 5.79 6.63 -19.04
CA SER A 12 6.91 7.00 -18.19
C SER A 12 6.82 8.47 -17.76
N GLY A 13 6.94 8.70 -16.45
CA GLY A 13 6.86 10.05 -15.87
C GLY A 13 5.45 10.61 -15.75
N LEU A 14 4.43 9.91 -16.25
CA LEU A 14 3.03 10.35 -16.19
C LEU A 14 2.30 9.76 -14.99
N PRO A 15 1.25 10.43 -14.49
CA PRO A 15 0.33 9.83 -13.51
C PRO A 15 -0.23 8.52 -14.05
N TRP A 16 -0.43 7.54 -13.16
CA TRP A 16 -1.04 6.26 -13.58
C TRP A 16 -2.51 6.40 -13.95
N SER A 17 -3.21 7.31 -13.28
CA SER A 17 -4.65 7.46 -13.42
C SER A 17 -5.02 8.90 -13.76
N SER A 18 -6.06 9.07 -14.58
CA SER A 18 -6.78 10.34 -14.74
C SER A 18 -7.95 10.47 -13.75
N GLU A 19 -8.44 9.36 -13.20
CA GLU A 19 -9.61 9.29 -12.32
C GLU A 19 -9.21 9.48 -10.85
N VAL A 20 -8.07 8.96 -10.46
CA VAL A 20 -7.57 9.02 -9.07
C VAL A 20 -6.26 9.79 -9.03
N VAL A 21 -6.31 10.99 -8.48
CA VAL A 21 -5.12 11.84 -8.34
C VAL A 21 -4.29 11.40 -7.15
N GLY A 22 -3.05 10.96 -7.39
CA GLY A 22 -2.18 10.55 -6.30
C GLY A 22 -0.98 9.70 -6.71
N GLN A 23 -0.28 9.24 -5.68
CA GLN A 23 0.76 8.21 -5.75
C GLN A 23 0.10 6.87 -5.40
N LEU A 24 -0.36 6.13 -6.41
CA LEU A 24 -1.28 5.01 -6.20
C LEU A 24 -0.59 3.68 -5.93
N THR A 25 0.70 3.57 -6.23
CA THR A 25 1.50 2.36 -6.08
C THR A 25 2.98 2.73 -5.89
N PHE A 26 3.84 1.74 -5.80
CA PHE A 26 5.29 1.94 -5.71
C PHE A 26 5.80 2.80 -6.88
N ARG A 27 6.41 3.95 -6.54
CA ARG A 27 6.87 4.97 -7.49
C ARG A 27 5.78 5.47 -8.44
N GLY A 28 4.52 5.46 -7.98
CA GLY A 28 3.38 6.15 -8.54
C GLY A 28 2.71 5.60 -9.78
N ASN A 29 3.41 4.80 -10.58
CA ASN A 29 2.86 4.21 -11.81
C ASN A 29 3.53 2.86 -12.16
N PRO A 30 2.99 2.08 -13.13
CA PRO A 30 3.57 0.79 -13.53
C PRO A 30 5.00 0.87 -14.08
N THR A 31 5.41 1.98 -14.69
CA THR A 31 6.79 2.20 -15.13
C THR A 31 7.72 2.61 -13.99
N ARG A 32 7.18 2.80 -12.77
CA ARG A 32 7.92 3.18 -11.55
C ARG A 32 8.69 4.49 -11.68
N SER A 33 8.12 5.46 -12.39
CA SER A 33 8.79 6.70 -12.81
C SER A 33 8.01 7.97 -12.50
N TYR A 34 6.84 7.88 -11.86
CA TYR A 34 6.04 9.05 -11.48
C TYR A 34 6.31 9.43 -10.02
N TYR A 35 6.75 10.67 -9.80
CA TYR A 35 7.14 11.17 -8.48
C TYR A 35 6.17 12.20 -7.90
N GLY A 36 5.00 12.37 -8.53
CA GLY A 36 4.02 13.35 -8.13
C GLY A 36 4.25 14.73 -8.78
N LEU A 37 3.27 15.58 -8.59
CA LEU A 37 3.28 16.98 -9.02
C LEU A 37 3.14 17.87 -7.79
N GLY A 38 3.81 18.99 -7.80
CA GLY A 38 3.67 20.01 -6.79
C GLY A 38 5.00 20.50 -6.22
N PRO A 39 4.95 21.66 -5.57
CA PRO A 39 6.13 22.22 -4.97
C PRO A 39 6.57 21.42 -3.75
N VAL A 40 7.88 21.31 -3.55
CA VAL A 40 8.45 20.86 -2.29
C VAL A 40 8.27 21.99 -1.27
N PRO A 41 7.81 21.70 -0.04
CA PRO A 41 7.69 22.73 1.00
C PRO A 41 9.04 23.40 1.27
N GLU A 42 9.07 24.75 1.32
CA GLU A 42 10.29 25.50 1.65
C GLU A 42 10.70 25.30 3.12
N ALA A 43 9.73 25.09 4.01
CA ALA A 43 9.95 24.87 5.43
C ALA A 43 9.12 23.65 5.90
N PRO A 44 9.60 22.42 5.62
CA PRO A 44 8.85 21.21 5.97
C PRO A 44 8.72 21.07 7.50
N LYS A 45 7.54 20.62 7.93
CA LYS A 45 7.23 20.33 9.34
C LYS A 45 6.63 18.94 9.43
N ILE A 46 6.91 18.25 10.55
CA ILE A 46 6.18 17.04 10.92
C ILE A 46 4.81 17.49 11.41
N LEU A 47 3.74 17.05 10.74
CA LEU A 47 2.36 17.35 11.13
C LEU A 47 1.89 16.38 12.22
N TRP A 48 2.20 15.12 12.04
CA TRP A 48 1.87 14.04 12.96
C TRP A 48 2.85 12.86 12.76
N SER A 49 2.83 11.91 13.68
CA SER A 49 3.58 10.66 13.59
C SER A 49 2.76 9.50 14.14
N TYR A 50 2.93 8.32 13.57
CA TYR A 50 2.27 7.09 14.02
C TYR A 50 3.28 5.93 14.08
N PRO A 51 3.27 5.12 15.14
CA PRO A 51 2.66 5.46 16.44
C PRO A 51 3.40 6.64 17.12
N GLU A 52 2.81 7.26 18.13
CA GLU A 52 3.46 8.38 18.84
C GLU A 52 4.81 7.98 19.47
N SER A 53 4.93 6.71 19.85
CA SER A 53 6.16 6.14 20.40
C SER A 53 6.30 4.66 20.02
N GLY A 54 7.52 4.15 20.01
CA GLY A 54 7.81 2.79 19.58
C GLY A 54 7.90 2.67 18.07
N GLY A 55 7.40 1.58 17.52
CA GLY A 55 7.37 1.31 16.09
C GLY A 55 6.19 0.42 15.73
N MET A 56 5.81 0.41 14.46
CA MET A 56 4.84 -0.52 13.92
C MET A 56 5.50 -1.91 13.83
N CYS A 57 5.33 -2.72 14.86
CA CYS A 57 6.08 -3.97 15.04
C CYS A 57 5.17 -5.19 14.95
N GLY A 58 5.61 -6.20 14.23
CA GLY A 58 4.98 -7.52 14.17
C GLY A 58 6.00 -8.66 14.24
N ASN A 59 5.52 -9.82 14.64
CA ASN A 59 6.32 -11.04 14.67
C ASN A 59 6.05 -11.88 13.43
N SER A 60 7.12 -12.31 12.78
CA SER A 60 7.04 -13.19 11.62
C SER A 60 8.23 -14.16 11.60
N PRO A 61 8.03 -15.43 11.19
CA PRO A 61 9.10 -16.40 11.16
C PRO A 61 10.07 -16.18 10.00
N VAL A 62 11.36 -16.24 10.30
CA VAL A 62 12.45 -16.22 9.32
C VAL A 62 13.47 -17.30 9.66
N GLY A 63 13.77 -18.20 8.72
CA GLY A 63 14.73 -19.28 8.93
C GLY A 63 14.34 -20.21 10.10
N GLY A 64 13.04 -20.45 10.31
CA GLY A 64 12.53 -21.27 11.41
C GLY A 64 12.53 -20.59 12.78
N GLN A 65 12.89 -19.30 12.86
CA GLN A 65 12.88 -18.51 14.09
C GLN A 65 11.87 -17.39 14.01
N ASN A 66 11.05 -17.21 15.04
CA ASN A 66 10.15 -16.06 15.13
C ASN A 66 10.96 -14.81 15.50
N LYS A 67 10.86 -13.76 14.66
CA LYS A 67 11.57 -12.50 14.85
C LYS A 67 10.60 -11.34 14.88
N THR A 68 10.92 -10.32 15.66
CA THR A 68 10.21 -9.05 15.68
C THR A 68 10.77 -8.14 14.59
N TRP A 69 9.87 -7.60 13.77
CA TRP A 69 10.15 -6.64 12.71
C TRP A 69 9.43 -5.34 13.02
N CYS A 70 10.09 -4.20 12.85
CA CYS A 70 9.51 -2.89 13.13
C CYS A 70 9.72 -1.95 11.96
N GLY A 71 8.71 -1.13 11.67
CA GLY A 71 8.75 -0.11 10.63
C GLY A 71 7.69 -0.31 9.54
N SER A 72 7.76 0.50 8.50
CA SER A 72 6.81 0.51 7.38
C SER A 72 7.23 -0.38 6.20
N GLY A 73 8.15 -1.32 6.43
CA GLY A 73 8.74 -2.10 5.34
C GLY A 73 9.78 -1.30 4.54
N TRP A 74 10.91 -1.91 4.24
CA TRP A 74 11.99 -1.23 3.50
C TRP A 74 11.76 -1.23 1.98
N THR A 75 10.84 -2.06 1.49
CA THR A 75 10.45 -2.15 0.08
C THR A 75 9.10 -1.51 -0.19
N GLY A 76 8.28 -1.29 0.86
CA GLY A 76 6.94 -0.74 0.74
C GLY A 76 6.92 0.78 0.65
N GLN A 77 5.92 1.29 -0.06
CA GLN A 77 5.62 2.71 -0.14
C GLN A 77 4.15 2.93 0.17
N PRO A 78 3.80 3.97 0.95
CA PRO A 78 2.40 4.35 1.11
C PRO A 78 1.75 4.73 -0.21
N SER A 79 0.48 4.38 -0.39
CA SER A 79 -0.37 5.00 -1.39
C SER A 79 -0.96 6.28 -0.83
N VAL A 80 -0.94 7.35 -1.63
CA VAL A 80 -1.48 8.66 -1.25
C VAL A 80 -2.37 9.16 -2.37
N TRP A 81 -3.65 9.46 -2.08
CA TRP A 81 -4.59 9.92 -3.09
C TRP A 81 -5.60 10.93 -2.55
N ARG A 82 -6.18 11.69 -3.48
CA ARG A 82 -7.30 12.59 -3.18
C ARG A 82 -8.62 11.84 -3.26
N GLN A 83 -9.46 12.02 -2.24
CA GLN A 83 -10.83 11.52 -2.24
C GLN A 83 -11.74 12.59 -1.62
N GLY A 84 -12.52 13.25 -2.46
CA GLY A 84 -13.24 14.46 -2.06
C GLY A 84 -12.27 15.56 -1.62
N ASP A 85 -12.52 16.15 -0.46
CA ASP A 85 -11.68 17.22 0.10
C ASP A 85 -10.51 16.68 0.95
N GLN A 86 -10.42 15.37 1.15
CA GLN A 86 -9.38 14.74 1.96
C GLN A 86 -8.24 14.18 1.10
N THR A 87 -7.05 14.12 1.67
CA THR A 87 -5.94 13.34 1.14
C THR A 87 -5.74 12.12 2.00
N TRP A 88 -5.97 10.96 1.42
CA TRP A 88 -5.83 9.67 2.07
C TRP A 88 -4.40 9.18 2.00
N VAL A 89 -3.95 8.53 3.07
CA VAL A 89 -2.70 7.77 3.13
C VAL A 89 -3.04 6.35 3.54
N ALA A 90 -2.65 5.36 2.75
CA ALA A 90 -2.71 3.97 3.14
C ALA A 90 -1.29 3.38 3.18
N VAL A 91 -0.98 2.61 4.21
CA VAL A 91 0.32 1.96 4.38
C VAL A 91 0.17 0.58 5.01
N GLY A 92 0.99 -0.36 4.57
CA GLY A 92 1.10 -1.70 5.14
C GLY A 92 2.45 -1.89 5.81
N PRO A 93 2.57 -1.69 7.12
CA PRO A 93 3.80 -1.87 7.88
C PRO A 93 3.98 -3.29 8.43
N TYR A 94 5.02 -3.47 9.24
CA TYR A 94 5.33 -4.75 9.87
C TYR A 94 4.42 -5.13 11.04
N ASP A 95 3.55 -4.26 11.52
CA ASP A 95 2.55 -4.58 12.55
C ASP A 95 1.37 -5.41 12.03
N LYS A 96 1.42 -5.82 10.73
CA LYS A 96 0.43 -6.66 10.04
C LYS A 96 -0.84 -5.94 9.62
N GLY A 97 -1.01 -4.68 10.00
CA GLY A 97 -2.19 -3.88 9.69
C GLY A 97 -2.01 -3.05 8.42
N ILE A 98 -3.07 -2.89 7.64
CA ILE A 98 -3.17 -1.79 6.69
C ILE A 98 -3.87 -0.64 7.39
N HIS A 99 -3.19 0.49 7.48
CA HIS A 99 -3.69 1.70 8.12
C HIS A 99 -4.14 2.72 7.09
N PHE A 100 -5.14 3.52 7.46
CA PHE A 100 -5.77 4.52 6.59
C PHE A 100 -5.90 5.84 7.35
N TRP A 101 -5.19 6.87 6.91
CA TRP A 101 -5.17 8.17 7.59
C TRP A 101 -5.51 9.32 6.66
N ASP A 102 -6.06 10.37 7.26
CA ASP A 102 -6.04 11.70 6.65
C ASP A 102 -4.61 12.26 6.72
N ALA A 103 -4.07 12.65 5.56
CA ALA A 103 -2.68 13.13 5.45
C ALA A 103 -2.43 14.43 6.23
N ALA A 104 -3.45 15.24 6.43
CA ALA A 104 -3.31 16.54 7.11
C ALA A 104 -3.35 16.40 8.63
N THR A 105 -4.15 15.47 9.15
CA THR A 105 -4.45 15.36 10.59
C THR A 105 -3.88 14.12 11.26
N GLY A 106 -3.63 13.05 10.50
CA GLY A 106 -3.28 11.73 11.02
C GLY A 106 -4.44 10.97 11.65
N GLU A 107 -5.67 11.48 11.52
CA GLU A 107 -6.86 10.78 11.98
C GLU A 107 -7.15 9.55 11.14
N ASN A 108 -7.60 8.48 11.77
CA ASN A 108 -8.02 7.27 11.06
C ASN A 108 -9.25 7.55 10.21
N LEU A 109 -9.19 7.21 8.93
CA LEU A 109 -10.32 7.28 7.99
C LEU A 109 -11.10 5.97 7.93
N LEU A 110 -10.42 4.85 8.15
CA LEU A 110 -11.01 3.52 8.31
C LEU A 110 -10.33 2.80 9.48
N GLU A 111 -10.98 1.77 9.97
CA GLU A 111 -10.36 0.83 10.91
C GLU A 111 -9.18 0.11 10.26
N THR A 112 -8.16 -0.20 11.05
CA THR A 112 -7.00 -0.97 10.58
C THR A 112 -7.43 -2.37 10.14
N HIS A 113 -7.03 -2.77 8.94
CA HIS A 113 -7.28 -4.11 8.42
C HIS A 113 -6.11 -5.05 8.74
N ASP A 114 -6.36 -6.17 9.42
CA ASP A 114 -5.33 -7.16 9.77
C ASP A 114 -5.09 -8.14 8.60
N MET A 115 -3.90 -8.12 8.04
CA MET A 115 -3.43 -9.03 6.98
C MET A 115 -2.86 -10.36 7.50
N GLY A 116 -2.88 -10.59 8.81
CA GLY A 116 -2.41 -11.82 9.46
C GLY A 116 -0.89 -11.99 9.56
N ASP A 117 -0.10 -11.36 8.69
CA ASP A 117 1.37 -11.35 8.78
C ASP A 117 1.93 -10.00 8.28
N ILE A 118 3.24 -9.82 8.49
CA ILE A 118 3.93 -8.57 8.12
C ILE A 118 3.74 -8.23 6.65
N ILE A 119 3.60 -6.95 6.37
CA ILE A 119 3.49 -6.40 5.01
C ILE A 119 4.83 -5.78 4.65
N LYS A 120 5.40 -6.18 3.53
CA LYS A 120 6.70 -5.67 3.05
C LYS A 120 6.55 -4.81 1.81
N GLY A 121 5.61 -5.18 0.95
CA GLY A 121 5.34 -4.52 -0.31
C GLY A 121 4.53 -3.23 -0.15
N SER A 122 4.35 -2.54 -1.25
CA SER A 122 3.50 -1.35 -1.32
C SER A 122 2.03 -1.74 -1.37
N VAL A 123 1.19 -0.97 -0.72
CA VAL A 123 -0.25 -1.00 -0.98
C VAL A 123 -0.53 -0.24 -2.28
N THR A 124 -1.50 -0.71 -3.05
CA THR A 124 -1.86 -0.11 -4.33
C THR A 124 -3.33 0.28 -4.34
N ARG A 125 -3.62 1.56 -4.57
CA ARG A 125 -4.97 2.09 -4.79
C ARG A 125 -5.38 1.80 -6.23
N ASP A 126 -6.62 1.37 -6.42
CA ASP A 126 -7.18 1.11 -7.75
C ASP A 126 -7.13 2.38 -8.64
N PRO A 127 -6.52 2.30 -9.84
CA PRO A 127 -6.35 3.45 -10.71
C PRO A 127 -7.61 3.83 -11.50
N ASP A 128 -8.56 2.91 -11.65
CA ASP A 128 -9.80 3.13 -12.43
C ASP A 128 -10.90 3.79 -11.60
N GLY A 129 -10.59 4.15 -10.33
CA GLY A 129 -11.49 4.86 -9.44
C GLY A 129 -12.40 3.96 -8.60
N PHE A 130 -12.36 2.64 -8.78
CA PHE A 130 -13.08 1.74 -7.88
C PHE A 130 -12.55 1.90 -6.45
N PRO A 131 -13.39 1.84 -5.41
CA PRO A 131 -12.98 1.99 -4.02
C PRO A 131 -12.23 0.74 -3.52
N LEU A 132 -11.18 0.34 -4.22
CA LEU A 132 -10.41 -0.86 -3.97
C LEU A 132 -8.96 -0.54 -3.63
N LEU A 133 -8.38 -1.34 -2.74
CA LEU A 133 -6.96 -1.35 -2.41
C LEU A 133 -6.42 -2.78 -2.54
N TYR A 134 -5.23 -2.91 -3.05
CA TYR A 134 -4.53 -4.17 -3.27
C TYR A 134 -3.31 -4.24 -2.38
N SER A 135 -3.12 -5.34 -1.65
CA SER A 135 -1.95 -5.53 -0.80
C SER A 135 -1.59 -7.00 -0.65
N GLY A 136 -0.30 -7.28 -0.56
CA GLY A 136 0.22 -8.56 -0.16
C GLY A 136 0.83 -8.53 1.22
N SER A 137 0.61 -9.59 1.99
CA SER A 137 1.37 -9.90 3.18
C SER A 137 2.28 -11.09 2.92
N ARG A 138 2.89 -11.63 3.95
CA ARG A 138 3.68 -12.85 3.79
C ARG A 138 2.84 -14.07 3.34
N ASN A 139 1.59 -14.15 3.72
CA ASN A 139 0.76 -15.32 3.46
C ASN A 139 -0.29 -15.08 2.37
N ASN A 140 -0.86 -13.90 2.32
CA ASN A 140 -2.03 -13.59 1.51
C ASN A 140 -1.78 -12.40 0.60
N PHE A 141 -2.44 -12.41 -0.54
CA PHE A 141 -2.74 -11.20 -1.32
C PHE A 141 -4.24 -10.94 -1.20
N GLU A 142 -4.61 -9.70 -0.88
CA GLU A 142 -5.99 -9.32 -0.65
C GLU A 142 -6.39 -8.10 -1.47
N VAL A 143 -7.66 -8.09 -1.86
CA VAL A 143 -8.35 -6.92 -2.41
C VAL A 143 -9.30 -6.42 -1.33
N LEU A 144 -9.16 -5.17 -0.94
CA LEU A 144 -9.97 -4.53 0.08
C LEU A 144 -10.93 -3.54 -0.55
N ALA A 145 -12.21 -3.62 -0.18
CA ALA A 145 -13.23 -2.62 -0.52
C ALA A 145 -13.28 -1.57 0.60
N LEU A 146 -13.10 -0.30 0.21
CA LEU A 146 -12.94 0.84 1.13
C LEU A 146 -14.26 1.58 1.43
N ASP A 147 -15.35 1.20 0.80
CA ASP A 147 -16.65 1.88 0.85
C ASP A 147 -17.76 1.08 1.54
N ARG A 148 -17.39 0.06 2.33
CA ARG A 148 -18.36 -0.88 2.93
C ARG A 148 -18.72 -0.57 4.37
N GLY A 149 -18.11 0.45 4.99
CA GLY A 149 -18.36 0.84 6.36
C GLY A 149 -17.14 1.43 7.04
N ALA A 150 -17.08 1.31 8.37
CA ALA A 150 -15.96 1.79 9.16
C ALA A 150 -14.68 0.94 8.94
N ALA A 151 -14.84 -0.35 8.67
CA ALA A 151 -13.76 -1.27 8.36
C ALA A 151 -13.75 -1.63 6.87
N PRO A 152 -12.57 -1.82 6.24
CA PRO A 152 -12.49 -2.42 4.93
C PRO A 152 -13.04 -3.85 4.93
N GLU A 153 -13.70 -4.24 3.83
CA GLU A 153 -14.07 -5.64 3.59
C GLU A 153 -13.13 -6.28 2.58
N THR A 154 -12.90 -7.59 2.69
CA THR A 154 -12.07 -8.36 1.76
C THR A 154 -12.97 -9.13 0.77
N PRO A 155 -13.33 -8.55 -0.38
CA PRO A 155 -14.13 -9.24 -1.39
C PRO A 155 -13.36 -10.37 -2.07
N TRP A 156 -12.04 -10.34 -2.04
CA TRP A 156 -11.21 -11.37 -2.67
C TRP A 156 -9.86 -11.52 -1.97
N THR A 157 -9.43 -12.77 -1.83
CA THR A 157 -8.13 -13.14 -1.28
C THR A 157 -7.53 -14.32 -2.07
N MET A 158 -6.21 -14.39 -2.06
CA MET A 158 -5.44 -15.45 -2.68
C MET A 158 -4.22 -15.75 -1.81
N THR A 159 -3.88 -17.03 -1.68
CA THR A 159 -2.62 -17.43 -1.04
C THR A 159 -1.54 -17.67 -2.09
N ALA A 160 -0.28 -17.67 -1.65
CA ALA A 160 0.82 -18.03 -2.55
C ALA A 160 0.70 -19.48 -3.05
N GLU A 161 0.10 -20.37 -2.27
CA GLU A 161 -0.12 -21.77 -2.65
C GLU A 161 -1.14 -21.92 -3.78
N ASP A 162 -2.11 -21.02 -3.88
CA ASP A 162 -3.11 -21.01 -4.97
C ASP A 162 -2.48 -20.72 -6.34
N VAL A 163 -1.36 -19.99 -6.35
CA VAL A 163 -0.72 -19.52 -7.59
C VAL A 163 0.53 -20.29 -7.93
N SER A 164 1.31 -20.69 -6.90
CA SER A 164 2.57 -21.39 -7.08
C SER A 164 2.83 -22.38 -5.96
N PRO A 165 2.50 -23.65 -6.18
CA PRO A 165 2.76 -24.72 -5.20
C PRO A 165 4.24 -25.02 -4.99
N SER A 166 5.14 -24.41 -5.74
CA SER A 166 6.58 -24.69 -5.71
C SER A 166 7.36 -24.02 -4.57
N LYS A 167 6.71 -23.24 -3.73
CA LYS A 167 7.18 -22.85 -2.38
C LYS A 167 8.56 -22.21 -2.27
N TRP A 168 8.64 -21.02 -2.73
CA TRP A 168 9.59 -20.07 -2.19
C TRP A 168 8.84 -19.23 -1.16
N ASN A 169 9.04 -19.18 0.04
CA ASN A 169 8.54 -18.40 1.17
C ASN A 169 7.06 -17.92 1.24
N GLY A 170 6.31 -17.90 0.14
CA GLY A 170 4.94 -17.37 0.11
C GLY A 170 4.83 -15.84 0.30
N ASP A 171 5.92 -15.11 0.23
CA ASP A 171 5.94 -13.65 0.41
C ASP A 171 5.46 -12.92 -0.85
N TRP A 172 4.64 -11.89 -0.62
CA TRP A 172 4.20 -10.92 -1.63
C TRP A 172 4.97 -9.61 -1.41
N ASP A 173 6.12 -9.48 -2.01
CA ASP A 173 7.02 -8.34 -1.77
C ASP A 173 6.73 -7.10 -2.66
N GLY A 174 5.63 -7.09 -3.39
CA GLY A 174 5.11 -5.92 -4.08
C GLY A 174 5.36 -5.83 -5.55
#